data_df385198645e2c4fee80e2727affbd3f
#
_entry.id   df385198645e2c4fee80e2727affbd3f
#
_cell.length_a   1.000
_cell.length_b   1.000
_cell.length_c   1.000
_cell.angle_alpha   90.00
_cell.angle_beta   90.00
_cell.angle_gamma   90.00
#
_symmetry.space_group_name_H-M   'P 1'
#
loop_
_entity.id
_entity.type
_entity.pdbx_description
1 polymer ?
#
loop_
_entity_poly.entity_id
_entity_poly.type
_entity_poly.pdbx_seq_one_letter_code
_entity_poly.pdbx_strand_id
1 'polypeptide(L)'
;MKEINELLKKNGIRSVSYRKDGNVTYVNTNKGTFVIKKNNIDNNVLEYINNRGFKQYPDTIFDKNYTISKYEENSEIPNEQKMFDLIETISTLHNKTSFYKEVSSYDYKTIYEDILNNLEYLYEYYNDYISIIDSKELYSPSEFLLARNISYIFKAINNSRTYINEWYKKIENIDKIRISVIHNNLDLSHFIRNKKNYLISWDKSKIDMPIYDLYKLYNKYYMDYNFNELLKRYESIYPLKDYEKDLFLILINIPKKIVYTNEYNTCVDISNEIDRLYKSNELKNSLK
;
A
#
# COMPACT_ATOMS: atom_id res chain seq x y z
N MET A 1 -25.44 8.40 -18.48
CA MET A 1 -26.22 7.24 -19.00
C MET A 1 -26.20 7.17 -20.53
N LYS A 2 -26.48 8.27 -21.28
CA LYS A 2 -26.42 8.27 -22.77
C LYS A 2 -25.03 7.86 -23.28
N GLU A 3 -23.97 8.51 -22.79
CA GLU A 3 -22.58 8.21 -23.14
C GLU A 3 -22.18 6.76 -22.85
N ILE A 4 -22.56 6.24 -21.68
CA ILE A 4 -22.31 4.84 -21.30
C ILE A 4 -22.97 3.87 -22.27
N ASN A 5 -24.21 4.16 -22.68
CA ASN A 5 -24.93 3.33 -23.65
C ASN A 5 -24.29 3.34 -25.04
N GLU A 6 -23.82 4.48 -25.48
CA GLU A 6 -23.12 4.63 -26.76
C GLU A 6 -21.79 3.85 -26.74
N LEU A 7 -21.07 3.93 -25.62
CA LEU A 7 -19.81 3.23 -25.43
C LEU A 7 -19.99 1.71 -25.40
N LEU A 8 -21.00 1.22 -24.68
CA LEU A 8 -21.36 -0.21 -24.68
C LEU A 8 -21.75 -0.70 -26.06
N LYS A 9 -22.58 0.07 -26.78
CA LYS A 9 -22.99 -0.26 -28.16
C LYS A 9 -21.81 -0.31 -29.13
N LYS A 10 -20.84 0.63 -29.04
CA LYS A 10 -19.61 0.61 -29.82
C LYS A 10 -18.83 -0.70 -29.67
N ASN A 11 -18.89 -1.30 -28.48
CA ASN A 11 -18.23 -2.58 -28.15
C ASN A 11 -19.14 -3.80 -28.35
N GLY A 12 -20.29 -3.65 -29.02
CA GLY A 12 -21.22 -4.73 -29.32
C GLY A 12 -21.92 -5.30 -28.06
N ILE A 13 -22.07 -4.46 -27.01
CA ILE A 13 -22.70 -4.80 -25.75
C ILE A 13 -24.04 -4.08 -25.65
N ARG A 14 -25.12 -4.82 -25.39
CA ARG A 14 -26.47 -4.27 -25.19
C ARG A 14 -26.80 -4.27 -23.71
N SER A 15 -27.05 -3.08 -23.14
CA SER A 15 -27.51 -2.93 -21.75
C SER A 15 -28.96 -3.33 -21.60
N VAL A 16 -29.26 -4.01 -20.48
CA VAL A 16 -30.62 -4.45 -20.10
C VAL A 16 -31.09 -3.64 -18.89
N SER A 17 -30.28 -3.57 -17.85
CA SER A 17 -30.63 -2.83 -16.62
C SER A 17 -29.37 -2.22 -15.97
N TYR A 18 -29.62 -1.22 -15.11
CA TYR A 18 -28.56 -0.49 -14.40
C TYR A 18 -28.85 -0.47 -12.90
N ARG A 19 -27.82 -0.69 -12.10
CA ARG A 19 -27.85 -0.48 -10.65
C ARG A 19 -26.64 0.38 -10.27
N LYS A 20 -26.90 1.52 -9.64
CA LYS A 20 -25.85 2.40 -9.12
C LYS A 20 -25.58 2.08 -7.65
N ASP A 21 -24.30 2.01 -7.28
CA ASP A 21 -23.85 1.79 -5.93
C ASP A 21 -22.63 2.70 -5.68
N GLY A 22 -22.84 3.80 -4.95
CA GLY A 22 -21.85 4.86 -4.76
C GLY A 22 -21.34 5.43 -6.08
N ASN A 23 -20.04 5.29 -6.30
CA ASN A 23 -19.34 5.74 -7.53
C ASN A 23 -19.31 4.67 -8.63
N VAL A 24 -19.91 3.52 -8.39
CA VAL A 24 -19.88 2.38 -9.31
C VAL A 24 -21.26 2.19 -9.93
N THR A 25 -21.32 1.92 -11.23
CA THR A 25 -22.54 1.54 -11.93
C THR A 25 -22.42 0.12 -12.44
N TYR A 26 -23.29 -0.76 -11.95
CA TYR A 26 -23.44 -2.13 -12.46
C TYR A 26 -24.41 -2.11 -13.62
N VAL A 27 -24.05 -2.76 -14.72
CA VAL A 27 -24.86 -2.83 -15.92
C VAL A 27 -25.04 -4.29 -16.32
N ASN A 28 -26.26 -4.78 -16.24
CA ASN A 28 -26.60 -6.10 -16.80
C ASN A 28 -26.73 -5.97 -18.31
N THR A 29 -26.10 -6.87 -19.04
CA THR A 29 -26.03 -6.86 -20.49
C THR A 29 -26.29 -8.24 -21.07
N ASN A 30 -26.40 -8.31 -22.39
CA ASN A 30 -26.48 -9.59 -23.11
C ASN A 30 -25.20 -10.44 -23.05
N LYS A 31 -24.09 -9.88 -22.54
CA LYS A 31 -22.78 -10.56 -22.37
C LYS A 31 -22.39 -10.74 -20.91
N GLY A 32 -23.33 -10.60 -19.97
CA GLY A 32 -23.11 -10.66 -18.54
C GLY A 32 -23.14 -9.28 -17.87
N THR A 33 -22.76 -9.22 -16.62
CA THR A 33 -22.72 -7.98 -15.83
C THR A 33 -21.39 -7.27 -16.02
N PHE A 34 -21.45 -5.96 -16.19
CA PHE A 34 -20.28 -5.09 -16.25
C PHE A 34 -20.31 -4.04 -15.14
N VAL A 35 -19.13 -3.65 -14.72
CA VAL A 35 -18.90 -2.60 -13.72
C VAL A 35 -18.32 -1.39 -14.43
N ILE A 36 -18.97 -0.25 -14.27
CA ILE A 36 -18.56 1.01 -14.90
C ILE A 36 -18.15 2.00 -13.81
N LYS A 37 -16.97 2.53 -13.93
CA LYS A 37 -16.43 3.61 -13.09
C LYS A 37 -16.03 4.79 -13.94
N LYS A 38 -16.02 6.01 -13.36
CA LYS A 38 -15.33 7.15 -14.00
C LYS A 38 -13.85 6.81 -14.11
N ASN A 39 -13.29 7.13 -15.28
CA ASN A 39 -11.89 6.84 -15.53
C ASN A 39 -11.02 7.84 -14.78
N ASN A 40 -10.22 7.32 -13.84
CA ASN A 40 -9.13 8.03 -13.16
C ASN A 40 -7.83 7.26 -13.32
N ILE A 41 -7.79 6.28 -14.22
CA ILE A 41 -6.64 5.39 -14.43
C ILE A 41 -5.81 5.98 -15.58
N ASP A 42 -4.50 6.01 -15.40
CA ASP A 42 -3.59 6.26 -16.52
C ASP A 42 -3.64 5.06 -17.49
N ASN A 43 -4.22 5.26 -18.64
CA ASN A 43 -4.36 4.23 -19.67
C ASN A 43 -2.99 3.65 -20.08
N ASN A 44 -1.92 4.46 -20.03
CA ASN A 44 -0.57 4.01 -20.36
C ASN A 44 -0.08 2.93 -19.38
N VAL A 45 -0.46 3.02 -18.09
CA VAL A 45 -0.09 2.03 -17.08
C VAL A 45 -0.72 0.67 -17.40
N LEU A 46 -2.00 0.64 -17.74
CA LEU A 46 -2.69 -0.62 -18.03
C LEU A 46 -2.27 -1.24 -19.36
N GLU A 47 -2.02 -0.42 -20.36
CA GLU A 47 -1.45 -0.88 -21.63
C GLU A 47 -0.06 -1.48 -21.40
N TYR A 48 0.78 -0.83 -20.60
CA TYR A 48 2.08 -1.35 -20.21
C TYR A 48 1.97 -2.70 -19.47
N ILE A 49 1.07 -2.81 -18.50
CA ILE A 49 0.81 -4.06 -17.75
C ILE A 49 0.42 -5.19 -18.72
N ASN A 50 -0.48 -4.91 -19.65
CA ASN A 50 -0.93 -5.88 -20.65
C ASN A 50 0.20 -6.33 -21.58
N ASN A 51 1.00 -5.38 -22.08
CA ASN A 51 2.13 -5.64 -22.97
C ASN A 51 3.23 -6.45 -22.26
N ARG A 52 3.35 -6.32 -20.93
CA ARG A 52 4.25 -7.13 -20.10
C ARG A 52 3.66 -8.50 -19.73
N GLY A 53 2.47 -8.84 -20.22
CA GLY A 53 1.84 -10.14 -20.06
C GLY A 53 1.25 -10.40 -18.67
N PHE A 54 0.99 -9.35 -17.89
CA PHE A 54 0.19 -9.49 -16.66
C PHE A 54 -1.29 -9.39 -17.01
N LYS A 55 -2.05 -10.45 -16.71
CA LYS A 55 -3.48 -10.59 -17.08
C LYS A 55 -4.37 -10.86 -15.89
N GLN A 56 -3.92 -10.56 -14.67
CA GLN A 56 -4.68 -10.78 -13.43
C GLN A 56 -5.53 -9.56 -13.07
N TYR A 57 -6.29 -9.06 -14.05
CA TYR A 57 -7.34 -8.08 -13.90
C TYR A 57 -8.51 -8.46 -14.80
N PRO A 58 -9.78 -8.08 -14.47
CA PRO A 58 -10.92 -8.40 -15.30
C PRO A 58 -10.81 -7.82 -16.70
N ASP A 59 -11.43 -8.49 -17.67
CA ASP A 59 -11.54 -7.94 -19.03
C ASP A 59 -12.11 -6.53 -18.97
N THR A 60 -11.33 -5.54 -19.44
CA THR A 60 -11.62 -4.12 -19.24
C THR A 60 -11.55 -3.37 -20.54
N ILE A 61 -12.56 -2.58 -20.81
CA ILE A 61 -12.63 -1.62 -21.91
C ILE A 61 -12.32 -0.24 -21.33
N PHE A 62 -11.35 0.44 -21.89
CA PHE A 62 -10.96 1.78 -21.49
C PHE A 62 -11.52 2.80 -22.47
N ASP A 63 -12.11 3.84 -21.94
CA ASP A 63 -12.53 5.03 -22.66
C ASP A 63 -11.99 6.27 -21.92
N LYS A 64 -12.02 7.41 -22.60
CA LYS A 64 -11.51 8.67 -22.04
C LYS A 64 -12.15 9.02 -20.68
N ASN A 65 -13.44 8.73 -20.51
CA ASN A 65 -14.23 9.14 -19.36
C ASN A 65 -14.61 7.97 -18.45
N TYR A 66 -14.53 6.72 -18.93
CA TYR A 66 -15.05 5.55 -18.20
C TYR A 66 -14.16 4.32 -18.37
N THR A 67 -14.07 3.57 -17.30
CA THR A 67 -13.53 2.21 -17.30
C THR A 67 -14.69 1.24 -17.18
N ILE A 68 -14.78 0.28 -18.10
CA ILE A 68 -15.82 -0.75 -18.13
C ILE A 68 -15.15 -2.09 -17.95
N SER A 69 -15.31 -2.71 -16.80
CA SER A 69 -14.76 -4.03 -16.49
C SER A 69 -15.85 -5.07 -16.41
N LYS A 70 -15.55 -6.29 -16.86
CA LYS A 70 -16.44 -7.42 -16.62
C LYS A 70 -16.57 -7.67 -15.13
N TYR A 71 -17.77 -7.87 -14.64
CA TYR A 71 -18.00 -8.25 -13.25
C TYR A 71 -17.57 -9.71 -13.04
N GLU A 72 -16.73 -9.91 -12.06
CA GLU A 72 -16.27 -11.23 -11.62
C GLU A 72 -16.80 -11.50 -10.21
N GLU A 73 -17.40 -12.66 -10.02
CA GLU A 73 -17.87 -13.11 -8.71
C GLU A 73 -16.68 -13.56 -7.88
N ASN A 74 -16.71 -13.24 -6.59
CA ASN A 74 -15.67 -13.66 -5.66
C ASN A 74 -16.07 -15.02 -5.06
N SER A 75 -15.17 -15.99 -5.15
CA SER A 75 -15.34 -17.27 -4.45
C SER A 75 -15.10 -17.08 -2.95
N GLU A 76 -15.87 -17.73 -2.12
CA GLU A 76 -15.66 -17.77 -0.69
C GLU A 76 -14.43 -18.64 -0.36
N ILE A 77 -13.38 -18.00 0.12
CA ILE A 77 -12.15 -18.65 0.60
C ILE A 77 -11.73 -18.00 1.91
N PRO A 78 -10.99 -18.70 2.77
CA PRO A 78 -10.41 -18.10 3.98
C PRO A 78 -9.57 -16.86 3.67
N ASN A 79 -9.68 -15.83 4.51
CA ASN A 79 -8.95 -14.57 4.30
C ASN A 79 -7.43 -14.77 4.29
N GLU A 80 -6.91 -15.75 5.01
CA GLU A 80 -5.49 -16.10 5.01
C GLU A 80 -5.04 -16.58 3.64
N GLN A 81 -5.79 -17.51 3.03
CA GLN A 81 -5.50 -17.98 1.67
C GLN A 81 -5.63 -16.84 0.66
N LYS A 82 -6.63 -15.96 0.86
CA LYS A 82 -6.84 -14.79 0.01
C LYS A 82 -5.65 -13.82 0.09
N MET A 83 -5.07 -13.64 1.28
CA MET A 83 -3.88 -12.81 1.47
C MET A 83 -2.66 -13.43 0.78
N PHE A 84 -2.46 -14.75 0.86
CA PHE A 84 -1.38 -15.44 0.16
C PHE A 84 -1.52 -15.29 -1.36
N ASP A 85 -2.72 -15.49 -1.89
CA ASP A 85 -3.00 -15.33 -3.32
C ASP A 85 -2.78 -13.87 -3.79
N LEU A 86 -3.13 -12.89 -2.95
CA LEU A 86 -2.88 -11.47 -3.19
C LEU A 86 -1.37 -11.19 -3.28
N ILE A 87 -0.58 -11.68 -2.33
CA ILE A 87 0.87 -11.49 -2.30
C ILE A 87 1.55 -12.10 -3.54
N GLU A 88 1.14 -13.30 -3.94
CA GLU A 88 1.66 -13.95 -5.16
C GLU A 88 1.25 -13.19 -6.43
N THR A 89 0.06 -12.63 -6.44
CA THR A 89 -0.42 -11.80 -7.56
C THR A 89 0.36 -10.50 -7.69
N ILE A 90 0.62 -9.81 -6.57
CA ILE A 90 1.40 -8.57 -6.53
C ILE A 90 2.87 -8.82 -6.88
N SER A 91 3.47 -9.87 -6.33
CA SER A 91 4.86 -10.21 -6.69
C SER A 91 4.99 -10.55 -8.18
N THR A 92 3.99 -11.22 -8.77
CA THR A 92 3.92 -11.47 -10.21
C THR A 92 3.77 -10.17 -11.01
N LEU A 93 2.94 -9.22 -10.56
CA LEU A 93 2.82 -7.90 -11.16
C LEU A 93 4.18 -7.20 -11.19
N HIS A 94 4.82 -7.10 -10.03
CA HIS A 94 6.11 -6.41 -9.89
C HIS A 94 7.19 -7.09 -10.74
N ASN A 95 7.25 -8.42 -10.73
CA ASN A 95 8.24 -9.17 -11.52
C ASN A 95 8.07 -8.93 -13.03
N LYS A 96 6.85 -8.98 -13.53
CA LYS A 96 6.57 -8.78 -14.96
C LYS A 96 6.76 -7.35 -15.44
N THR A 97 6.50 -6.37 -14.59
CA THR A 97 6.52 -4.95 -14.96
C THR A 97 7.77 -4.22 -14.53
N SER A 98 8.70 -4.89 -13.83
CA SER A 98 9.92 -4.25 -13.36
C SER A 98 10.89 -3.89 -14.49
N PHE A 99 11.55 -2.76 -14.31
CA PHE A 99 12.65 -2.30 -15.14
C PHE A 99 13.58 -1.39 -14.32
N TYR A 100 14.77 -1.14 -14.85
CA TYR A 100 15.71 -0.23 -14.22
C TYR A 100 15.52 1.17 -14.80
N LYS A 101 15.30 2.15 -13.93
CA LYS A 101 15.27 3.57 -14.25
C LYS A 101 16.58 4.19 -13.83
N GLU A 102 17.16 5.00 -14.70
CA GLU A 102 18.28 5.87 -14.34
C GLU A 102 17.82 6.91 -13.32
N VAL A 103 18.61 7.11 -12.31
CA VAL A 103 18.35 8.03 -11.21
C VAL A 103 19.59 8.86 -10.94
N SER A 104 19.37 10.09 -10.51
CA SER A 104 20.41 10.95 -10.04
C SER A 104 20.59 10.82 -8.52
N SER A 105 21.73 11.25 -8.01
CA SER A 105 21.94 11.37 -6.56
C SER A 105 20.88 12.27 -5.89
N TYR A 106 20.29 13.20 -6.64
CA TYR A 106 19.22 14.07 -6.17
C TYR A 106 17.92 13.30 -5.85
N ASP A 107 17.57 12.30 -6.65
CA ASP A 107 16.35 11.49 -6.42
C ASP A 107 16.41 10.76 -5.07
N TYR A 108 17.57 10.18 -4.74
CA TYR A 108 17.77 9.51 -3.45
C TYR A 108 17.85 10.49 -2.29
N LYS A 109 18.48 11.63 -2.54
CA LYS A 109 18.61 12.70 -1.55
C LYS A 109 17.22 13.21 -1.16
N THR A 110 16.30 13.35 -2.10
CA THR A 110 14.93 13.75 -1.80
C THR A 110 14.24 12.74 -0.87
N ILE A 111 14.31 11.43 -1.18
CA ILE A 111 13.73 10.39 -0.30
C ILE A 111 14.35 10.44 1.10
N TYR A 112 15.66 10.58 1.17
CA TYR A 112 16.42 10.66 2.41
C TYR A 112 16.02 11.89 3.24
N GLU A 113 16.00 13.07 2.64
CA GLU A 113 15.63 14.33 3.30
C GLU A 113 14.18 14.33 3.75
N ASP A 114 13.25 13.83 2.94
CA ASP A 114 11.84 13.73 3.30
C ASP A 114 11.64 12.84 4.54
N ILE A 115 12.34 11.71 4.61
CA ILE A 115 12.28 10.81 5.77
C ILE A 115 12.92 11.48 7.00
N LEU A 116 14.08 12.12 6.87
CA LEU A 116 14.73 12.82 7.99
C LEU A 116 13.86 13.96 8.53
N ASN A 117 13.32 14.79 7.65
CA ASN A 117 12.44 15.89 8.04
C ASN A 117 11.19 15.38 8.76
N ASN A 118 10.61 14.28 8.30
CA ASN A 118 9.49 13.66 8.99
C ASN A 118 9.87 13.11 10.38
N LEU A 119 11.06 12.50 10.50
CA LEU A 119 11.54 11.98 11.79
C LEU A 119 11.84 13.12 12.78
N GLU A 120 12.39 14.26 12.31
CA GLU A 120 12.61 15.45 13.13
C GLU A 120 11.28 16.02 13.61
N TYR A 121 10.35 16.23 12.68
CA TYR A 121 9.01 16.68 13.01
C TYR A 121 8.32 15.79 14.06
N LEU A 122 8.42 14.46 13.93
CA LEU A 122 7.84 13.52 14.90
C LEU A 122 8.53 13.59 16.25
N TYR A 123 9.86 13.77 16.25
CA TYR A 123 10.63 13.92 17.48
C TYR A 123 10.20 15.18 18.26
N GLU A 124 10.16 16.33 17.59
CA GLU A 124 9.69 17.59 18.17
C GLU A 124 8.26 17.47 18.67
N TYR A 125 7.35 16.92 17.84
CA TYR A 125 5.95 16.74 18.20
C TYR A 125 5.76 15.92 19.49
N TYR A 126 6.45 14.78 19.60
CA TYR A 126 6.33 13.93 20.78
C TYR A 126 7.02 14.51 22.01
N ASN A 127 8.12 15.23 21.81
CA ASN A 127 8.81 15.91 22.89
C ASN A 127 7.93 17.03 23.50
N ASP A 128 7.30 17.84 22.64
CA ASP A 128 6.36 18.87 23.09
C ASP A 128 5.15 18.25 23.77
N TYR A 129 4.60 17.17 23.19
CA TYR A 129 3.42 16.51 23.78
C TYR A 129 3.73 15.95 25.17
N ILE A 130 4.87 15.30 25.36
CA ILE A 130 5.29 14.79 26.68
C ILE A 130 5.55 15.95 27.65
N SER A 131 6.15 17.04 27.22
CA SER A 131 6.38 18.22 28.07
C SER A 131 5.05 18.80 28.60
N ILE A 132 4.01 18.82 27.76
CA ILE A 132 2.66 19.25 28.18
C ILE A 132 2.07 18.25 29.19
N ILE A 133 2.22 16.96 28.97
CA ILE A 133 1.73 15.92 29.90
C ILE A 133 2.43 16.06 31.25
N ASP A 134 3.74 16.17 31.26
CA ASP A 134 4.55 16.23 32.49
C ASP A 134 4.31 17.52 33.32
N SER A 135 3.76 18.56 32.70
CA SER A 135 3.35 19.79 33.41
C SER A 135 2.06 19.63 34.22
N LYS A 136 1.34 18.52 34.07
CA LYS A 136 0.04 18.27 34.72
C LYS A 136 0.20 17.51 36.05
N GLU A 137 -0.62 17.83 37.02
CA GLU A 137 -0.69 17.08 38.28
C GLU A 137 -1.33 15.70 38.11
N LEU A 138 -2.28 15.58 37.19
CA LEU A 138 -3.01 14.34 36.91
C LEU A 138 -3.04 14.07 35.42
N TYR A 139 -2.73 12.87 35.03
CA TYR A 139 -2.79 12.41 33.64
C TYR A 139 -4.15 11.79 33.34
N SER A 140 -4.67 12.06 32.15
CA SER A 140 -5.77 11.28 31.61
C SER A 140 -5.29 9.87 31.23
N PRO A 141 -6.20 8.89 31.01
CA PRO A 141 -5.80 7.54 30.62
C PRO A 141 -4.93 7.50 29.36
N SER A 142 -5.23 8.30 28.33
CA SER A 142 -4.43 8.34 27.10
C SER A 142 -3.07 8.99 27.33
N GLU A 143 -2.99 10.04 28.14
CA GLU A 143 -1.73 10.70 28.51
C GLU A 143 -0.83 9.75 29.30
N PHE A 144 -1.38 9.02 30.29
CA PHE A 144 -0.66 8.03 31.05
C PHE A 144 -0.13 6.90 30.14
N LEU A 145 -0.98 6.42 29.22
CA LEU A 145 -0.61 5.37 28.28
C LEU A 145 0.52 5.82 27.34
N LEU A 146 0.46 7.06 26.82
CA LEU A 146 1.50 7.63 25.98
C LEU A 146 2.81 7.81 26.77
N ALA A 147 2.77 8.46 27.94
CA ALA A 147 3.96 8.70 28.77
C ALA A 147 4.67 7.40 29.13
N ARG A 148 3.91 6.36 29.52
CA ARG A 148 4.47 5.03 29.83
C ARG A 148 5.20 4.40 28.65
N ASN A 149 4.75 4.65 27.42
CA ASN A 149 5.25 3.98 26.22
C ASN A 149 6.11 4.89 25.31
N ILE A 150 6.32 6.15 25.66
CA ILE A 150 7.00 7.13 24.79
C ILE A 150 8.43 6.71 24.42
N SER A 151 9.10 5.98 25.29
CA SER A 151 10.45 5.47 25.04
C SER A 151 10.53 4.55 23.81
N TYR A 152 9.47 3.79 23.52
CA TYR A 152 9.38 2.95 22.32
C TYR A 152 9.31 3.83 21.04
N ILE A 153 8.56 4.92 21.10
CA ILE A 153 8.42 5.88 19.99
C ILE A 153 9.77 6.56 19.72
N PHE A 154 10.41 7.12 20.75
CA PHE A 154 11.73 7.76 20.58
C PHE A 154 12.80 6.76 20.11
N LYS A 155 12.78 5.53 20.60
CA LYS A 155 13.68 4.48 20.14
C LYS A 155 13.45 4.18 18.65
N ALA A 156 12.19 4.11 18.21
CA ALA A 156 11.86 3.88 16.80
C ALA A 156 12.34 5.06 15.91
N ILE A 157 12.14 6.31 16.34
CA ILE A 157 12.65 7.50 15.65
C ILE A 157 14.18 7.43 15.52
N ASN A 158 14.92 7.22 16.62
CA ASN A 158 16.38 7.20 16.63
C ASN A 158 16.94 6.04 15.79
N ASN A 159 16.32 4.85 15.87
CA ASN A 159 16.69 3.73 15.02
C ASN A 159 16.47 4.05 13.54
N SER A 160 15.32 4.65 13.20
CA SER A 160 15.01 5.02 11.81
C SER A 160 15.99 6.07 11.27
N ARG A 161 16.43 7.04 12.10
CA ARG A 161 17.50 7.99 11.72
C ARG A 161 18.81 7.29 11.42
N THR A 162 19.21 6.34 12.25
CA THR A 162 20.43 5.56 12.01
C THR A 162 20.34 4.77 10.71
N TYR A 163 19.24 4.05 10.52
CA TYR A 163 19.07 3.19 9.35
C TYR A 163 18.91 3.96 8.04
N ILE A 164 18.25 5.11 8.04
CA ILE A 164 18.15 5.92 6.81
C ILE A 164 19.50 6.51 6.41
N ASN A 165 20.35 6.88 7.39
CA ASN A 165 21.72 7.30 7.11
C ASN A 165 22.57 6.16 6.52
N GLU A 166 22.43 4.94 7.03
CA GLU A 166 23.10 3.75 6.48
C GLU A 166 22.59 3.41 5.08
N TRP A 167 21.27 3.48 4.88
CA TRP A 167 20.65 3.26 3.58
C TRP A 167 21.15 4.26 2.54
N TYR A 168 21.19 5.54 2.88
CA TYR A 168 21.65 6.58 1.95
C TYR A 168 23.09 6.34 1.49
N LYS A 169 24.00 6.00 2.41
CA LYS A 169 25.39 5.65 2.08
C LYS A 169 25.51 4.46 1.13
N LYS A 170 24.58 3.49 1.19
CA LYS A 170 24.58 2.33 0.29
C LYS A 170 24.07 2.68 -1.11
N ILE A 171 23.18 3.67 -1.23
CA ILE A 171 22.44 3.93 -2.46
C ILE A 171 22.91 5.17 -3.22
N GLU A 172 23.61 6.12 -2.56
CA GLU A 172 24.03 7.40 -3.16
C GLU A 172 24.87 7.26 -4.43
N ASN A 173 25.56 6.11 -4.62
CA ASN A 173 26.40 5.80 -5.77
C ASN A 173 25.73 4.81 -6.76
N ILE A 174 24.44 4.55 -6.62
CA ILE A 174 23.70 3.66 -7.52
C ILE A 174 23.04 4.51 -8.61
N ASP A 175 23.43 4.28 -9.87
CA ASP A 175 22.91 5.03 -11.02
C ASP A 175 21.54 4.56 -11.50
N LYS A 176 21.08 3.38 -11.07
CA LYS A 176 19.82 2.77 -11.55
C LYS A 176 19.08 2.09 -10.42
N ILE A 177 17.82 2.45 -10.25
CA ILE A 177 16.91 1.74 -9.35
C ILE A 177 15.94 0.86 -10.12
N ARG A 178 15.51 -0.19 -9.45
CA ARG A 178 14.45 -1.06 -9.95
C ARG A 178 13.10 -0.48 -9.55
N ILE A 179 12.26 -0.20 -10.56
CA ILE A 179 10.89 0.25 -10.40
C ILE A 179 9.95 -0.71 -11.12
N SER A 180 8.69 -0.68 -10.78
CA SER A 180 7.62 -1.48 -11.40
C SER A 180 6.31 -0.71 -11.37
N VAL A 181 5.29 -1.27 -12.02
CA VAL A 181 3.93 -0.81 -11.75
C VAL A 181 3.53 -1.30 -10.37
N ILE A 182 3.19 -0.37 -9.49
CA ILE A 182 2.58 -0.64 -8.19
C ILE A 182 1.07 -0.42 -8.26
N HIS A 183 0.32 -1.26 -7.57
CA HIS A 183 -1.14 -1.12 -7.49
C HIS A 183 -1.54 0.08 -6.62
N ASN A 184 -0.76 0.36 -5.58
CA ASN A 184 -0.85 1.53 -4.71
C ASN A 184 -2.18 1.68 -3.93
N ASN A 185 -3.06 0.67 -4.02
CA ASN A 185 -4.36 0.60 -3.36
C ASN A 185 -4.71 -0.84 -2.94
N LEU A 186 -3.71 -1.57 -2.43
CA LEU A 186 -3.87 -2.97 -2.04
C LEU A 186 -4.83 -3.14 -0.88
N ASP A 187 -5.80 -4.04 -1.08
CA ASP A 187 -6.80 -4.42 -0.13
C ASP A 187 -7.38 -5.79 -0.47
N LEU A 188 -7.79 -6.57 0.53
CA LEU A 188 -8.50 -7.83 0.29
C LEU A 188 -9.85 -7.64 -0.41
N SER A 189 -10.50 -6.48 -0.26
CA SER A 189 -11.72 -6.13 -0.99
C SER A 189 -11.44 -5.78 -2.47
N HIS A 190 -10.20 -5.44 -2.82
CA HIS A 190 -9.76 -5.16 -4.18
C HIS A 190 -9.17 -6.40 -4.88
N PHE A 191 -9.23 -7.55 -4.23
CA PHE A 191 -8.78 -8.82 -4.77
C PHE A 191 -9.95 -9.78 -4.91
N ILE A 192 -10.19 -10.25 -6.12
CA ILE A 192 -11.24 -11.20 -6.47
C ILE A 192 -10.59 -12.55 -6.78
N ARG A 193 -11.02 -13.57 -6.06
CA ARG A 193 -10.69 -14.97 -6.33
C ARG A 193 -11.86 -15.64 -7.03
N ASN A 194 -11.62 -16.11 -8.25
CA ASN A 194 -12.58 -16.94 -8.99
C ASN A 194 -11.80 -18.08 -9.65
N LYS A 195 -12.05 -18.41 -10.89
CA LYS A 195 -11.21 -19.33 -11.69
C LYS A 195 -9.77 -18.81 -11.83
N LYS A 196 -9.60 -17.51 -11.73
CA LYS A 196 -8.31 -16.79 -11.73
C LYS A 196 -8.31 -15.76 -10.60
N ASN A 197 -7.15 -15.28 -10.27
CA ASN A 197 -6.97 -14.14 -9.37
C ASN A 197 -7.07 -12.83 -10.15
N TYR A 198 -7.82 -11.88 -9.64
CA TYR A 198 -7.96 -10.57 -10.26
C TYR A 198 -7.73 -9.45 -9.26
N LEU A 199 -6.96 -8.45 -9.66
CA LEU A 199 -6.85 -7.17 -8.99
C LEU A 199 -7.82 -6.18 -9.64
N ILE A 200 -8.53 -5.42 -8.82
CA ILE A 200 -9.45 -4.36 -9.23
C ILE A 200 -9.07 -3.03 -8.56
N SER A 201 -9.70 -1.93 -8.97
CA SER A 201 -9.46 -0.59 -8.37
C SER A 201 -8.05 -0.04 -8.63
N TRP A 202 -7.65 -0.01 -9.88
CA TRP A 202 -6.35 0.46 -10.37
C TRP A 202 -6.20 1.99 -10.42
N ASP A 203 -7.16 2.73 -9.92
CA ASP A 203 -7.24 4.20 -9.96
C ASP A 203 -6.08 4.93 -9.29
N LYS A 204 -5.32 4.25 -8.43
CA LYS A 204 -4.14 4.79 -7.76
C LYS A 204 -2.82 4.19 -8.25
N SER A 205 -2.88 3.31 -9.25
CA SER A 205 -1.69 2.66 -9.78
C SER A 205 -0.72 3.66 -10.41
N LYS A 206 0.55 3.40 -10.26
CA LYS A 206 1.65 4.21 -10.81
C LYS A 206 2.91 3.39 -10.97
N ILE A 207 3.91 3.97 -11.63
CA ILE A 207 5.25 3.39 -11.69
C ILE A 207 6.05 3.93 -10.52
N ASP A 208 6.52 3.03 -9.65
CA ASP A 208 7.29 3.39 -8.45
C ASP A 208 8.06 2.17 -7.90
N MET A 209 8.75 2.34 -6.76
CA MET A 209 9.42 1.22 -6.11
C MET A 209 8.40 0.21 -5.54
N PRO A 210 8.57 -1.10 -5.81
CA PRO A 210 7.64 -2.16 -5.40
C PRO A 210 7.35 -2.20 -3.90
N ILE A 211 8.31 -1.78 -3.10
CA ILE A 211 8.20 -1.79 -1.63
C ILE A 211 7.08 -0.90 -1.09
N TYR A 212 6.61 0.10 -1.85
CA TYR A 212 5.50 0.94 -1.40
C TYR A 212 4.17 0.19 -1.36
N ASP A 213 3.96 -0.81 -2.20
CA ASP A 213 2.80 -1.70 -2.08
C ASP A 213 2.89 -2.56 -0.82
N LEU A 214 4.06 -3.13 -0.54
CA LEU A 214 4.30 -3.90 0.69
C LEU A 214 4.16 -3.05 1.96
N TYR A 215 4.68 -1.82 1.95
CA TYR A 215 4.56 -0.87 3.05
C TYR A 215 3.08 -0.54 3.36
N LYS A 216 2.27 -0.27 2.33
CA LYS A 216 0.85 0.00 2.50
C LYS A 216 0.09 -1.21 3.02
N LEU A 217 0.41 -2.39 2.50
CA LEU A 217 -0.20 -3.65 2.95
C LEU A 217 0.16 -3.94 4.41
N TYR A 218 1.45 -3.76 4.80
CA TYR A 218 1.89 -3.89 6.18
C TYR A 218 1.09 -2.98 7.12
N ASN A 219 1.04 -1.69 6.82
CA ASN A 219 0.33 -0.72 7.67
C ASN A 219 -1.16 -1.04 7.86
N LYS A 220 -1.76 -1.80 6.95
CA LYS A 220 -3.17 -2.17 7.02
C LYS A 220 -3.40 -3.48 7.76
N TYR A 221 -2.46 -4.44 7.65
CA TYR A 221 -2.71 -5.83 8.02
C TYR A 221 -1.64 -6.41 8.97
N TYR A 222 -0.78 -5.60 9.58
CA TYR A 222 0.32 -6.06 10.43
C TYR A 222 -0.14 -6.88 11.64
N MET A 223 -1.38 -6.68 12.12
CA MET A 223 -1.94 -7.45 13.22
C MET A 223 -2.57 -8.76 12.78
N ASP A 224 -3.10 -8.81 11.56
CA ASP A 224 -3.93 -9.91 11.08
C ASP A 224 -3.11 -11.05 10.47
N TYR A 225 -1.89 -10.76 9.96
CA TYR A 225 -1.10 -11.72 9.19
C TYR A 225 0.38 -11.72 9.58
N ASN A 226 1.01 -12.90 9.41
CA ASN A 226 2.45 -13.07 9.58
C ASN A 226 3.22 -12.51 8.38
N PHE A 227 3.71 -11.28 8.49
CA PHE A 227 4.45 -10.62 7.40
C PHE A 227 5.79 -11.27 7.05
N ASN A 228 6.41 -12.04 7.94
CA ASN A 228 7.60 -12.81 7.60
C ASN A 228 7.27 -13.89 6.56
N GLU A 229 6.15 -14.57 6.71
CA GLU A 229 5.68 -15.56 5.75
C GLU A 229 5.25 -14.91 4.43
N LEU A 230 4.51 -13.79 4.50
CA LEU A 230 4.11 -13.04 3.31
C LEU A 230 5.30 -12.55 2.50
N LEU A 231 6.34 -12.03 3.15
CA LEU A 231 7.57 -11.60 2.47
C LEU A 231 8.34 -12.76 1.85
N LYS A 232 8.44 -13.91 2.52
CA LYS A 232 9.05 -15.12 1.93
C LYS A 232 8.33 -15.55 0.66
N ARG A 233 6.99 -15.54 0.66
CA ARG A 233 6.20 -15.84 -0.55
C ARG A 233 6.41 -14.80 -1.65
N TYR A 234 6.40 -13.54 -1.30
CA TYR A 234 6.68 -12.45 -2.23
C TYR A 234 8.05 -12.61 -2.86
N GLU A 235 9.10 -12.82 -2.06
CA GLU A 235 10.48 -12.95 -2.51
C GLU A 235 10.75 -14.24 -3.31
N SER A 236 9.94 -15.27 -3.16
CA SER A 236 10.05 -16.48 -4.00
C SER A 236 9.77 -16.21 -5.48
N ILE A 237 9.00 -15.15 -5.80
CA ILE A 237 8.66 -14.74 -7.17
C ILE A 237 9.43 -13.49 -7.57
N TYR A 238 9.58 -12.53 -6.65
CA TYR A 238 10.26 -11.26 -6.86
C TYR A 238 11.23 -10.94 -5.71
N PRO A 239 12.47 -11.44 -5.78
CA PRO A 239 13.48 -11.19 -4.74
C PRO A 239 13.77 -9.68 -4.61
N LEU A 240 13.65 -9.16 -3.40
CA LEU A 240 13.98 -7.78 -3.10
C LEU A 240 15.50 -7.57 -3.09
N LYS A 241 15.95 -6.42 -3.55
CA LYS A 241 17.33 -5.97 -3.39
C LYS A 241 17.55 -5.49 -1.95
N ASP A 242 18.80 -5.53 -1.48
CA ASP A 242 19.12 -5.14 -0.11
C ASP A 242 18.65 -3.71 0.22
N TYR A 243 18.86 -2.76 -0.69
CA TYR A 243 18.40 -1.39 -0.49
C TYR A 243 16.87 -1.26 -0.48
N GLU A 244 16.13 -2.15 -1.16
CA GLU A 244 14.66 -2.19 -1.13
C GLU A 244 14.17 -2.73 0.21
N LYS A 245 14.81 -3.80 0.72
CA LYS A 245 14.51 -4.37 2.05
C LYS A 245 14.79 -3.37 3.15
N ASP A 246 15.96 -2.73 3.11
CA ASP A 246 16.35 -1.73 4.09
C ASP A 246 15.33 -0.58 4.13
N LEU A 247 14.96 -0.02 2.97
CA LEU A 247 13.98 1.06 2.91
C LEU A 247 12.60 0.61 3.39
N PHE A 248 12.15 -0.59 3.03
CA PHE A 248 10.89 -1.14 3.55
C PHE A 248 10.90 -1.22 5.09
N LEU A 249 11.97 -1.76 5.68
CA LEU A 249 12.11 -1.89 7.13
C LEU A 249 12.20 -0.52 7.84
N ILE A 250 12.82 0.47 7.21
CA ILE A 250 12.82 1.85 7.70
C ILE A 250 11.40 2.40 7.72
N LEU A 251 10.69 2.32 6.59
CA LEU A 251 9.36 2.88 6.44
C LEU A 251 8.34 2.30 7.43
N ILE A 252 8.37 0.99 7.68
CA ILE A 252 7.47 0.36 8.65
C ILE A 252 7.82 0.67 10.11
N ASN A 253 9.04 1.11 10.39
CA ASN A 253 9.52 1.46 11.73
C ASN A 253 9.34 2.96 12.08
N ILE A 254 9.02 3.82 11.10
CA ILE A 254 8.72 5.24 11.35
C ILE A 254 7.42 5.34 12.16
N PRO A 255 7.42 5.97 13.36
CA PRO A 255 6.18 6.15 14.12
C PRO A 255 5.17 7.02 13.40
N LYS A 256 3.89 6.70 13.59
CA LYS A 256 2.79 7.57 13.17
C LYS A 256 2.56 8.66 14.21
N LYS A 257 2.13 9.83 13.73
CA LYS A 257 1.67 10.90 14.62
C LYS A 257 0.33 10.51 15.24
N ILE A 258 0.27 10.46 16.57
CA ILE A 258 -0.96 10.23 17.33
C ILE A 258 -1.58 11.61 17.62
N VAL A 259 -2.81 11.80 17.16
CA VAL A 259 -3.56 13.05 17.36
C VAL A 259 -4.71 12.78 18.32
N TYR A 260 -4.86 13.61 19.34
CA TYR A 260 -6.00 13.50 20.26
C TYR A 260 -7.32 13.74 19.50
N THR A 261 -8.24 12.81 19.63
CA THR A 261 -9.61 12.90 19.09
C THR A 261 -10.64 12.85 20.22
N ASN A 262 -10.65 11.78 20.96
CA ASN A 262 -11.35 11.58 22.24
C ASN A 262 -10.57 10.53 23.02
N GLU A 263 -10.83 10.43 24.30
CA GLU A 263 -10.04 9.61 25.23
C GLU A 263 -9.94 8.14 24.79
N TYR A 264 -11.08 7.52 24.46
CA TYR A 264 -11.11 6.12 24.04
C TYR A 264 -10.34 5.87 22.74
N ASN A 265 -10.62 6.62 21.69
CA ASN A 265 -9.96 6.45 20.40
C ASN A 265 -8.46 6.75 20.50
N THR A 266 -8.07 7.76 21.27
CA THR A 266 -6.65 8.09 21.49
C THR A 266 -5.92 6.94 22.20
N CYS A 267 -6.51 6.32 23.21
CA CYS A 267 -5.95 5.11 23.83
C CYS A 267 -5.78 3.96 22.83
N VAL A 268 -6.78 3.73 21.98
CA VAL A 268 -6.71 2.71 20.91
C VAL A 268 -5.60 3.02 19.92
N ASP A 269 -5.49 4.26 19.47
CA ASP A 269 -4.46 4.68 18.51
C ASP A 269 -3.04 4.53 19.09
N ILE A 270 -2.83 4.87 20.37
CA ILE A 270 -1.56 4.66 21.07
C ILE A 270 -1.23 3.17 21.12
N SER A 271 -2.17 2.34 21.58
CA SER A 271 -1.95 0.89 21.69
C SER A 271 -1.62 0.28 20.33
N ASN A 272 -2.40 0.59 19.31
CA ASN A 272 -2.17 0.10 17.94
C ASN A 272 -0.79 0.54 17.41
N GLU A 273 -0.34 1.76 17.71
CA GLU A 273 0.95 2.24 17.25
C GLU A 273 2.11 1.52 17.97
N ILE A 274 2.01 1.30 19.27
CA ILE A 274 3.02 0.54 20.02
C ILE A 274 3.09 -0.89 19.51
N ASP A 275 1.96 -1.55 19.29
CA ASP A 275 1.90 -2.91 18.73
C ASP A 275 2.51 -2.95 17.32
N ARG A 276 2.24 -1.94 16.49
CA ARG A 276 2.81 -1.82 15.14
C ARG A 276 4.34 -1.71 15.19
N LEU A 277 4.87 -0.87 16.06
CA LEU A 277 6.32 -0.72 16.25
C LEU A 277 6.97 -1.99 16.80
N TYR A 278 6.29 -2.68 17.73
CA TYR A 278 6.74 -3.97 18.21
C TYR A 278 6.82 -5.00 17.09
N LYS A 279 5.75 -5.14 16.29
CA LYS A 279 5.69 -6.05 15.14
C LYS A 279 6.72 -5.71 14.05
N SER A 280 7.00 -4.43 13.81
CA SER A 280 8.05 -4.02 12.86
C SER A 280 9.44 -4.47 13.30
N ASN A 281 9.73 -4.38 14.61
CA ASN A 281 10.99 -4.87 15.18
C ASN A 281 11.10 -6.40 15.14
N GLU A 282 10.01 -7.15 15.43
CA GLU A 282 9.98 -8.61 15.28
C GLU A 282 10.29 -9.01 13.82
N LEU A 283 9.62 -8.39 12.86
CA LEU A 283 9.84 -8.65 11.43
C LEU A 283 11.28 -8.38 11.03
N LYS A 284 11.84 -7.24 11.45
CA LYS A 284 13.25 -6.90 11.19
C LYS A 284 14.22 -7.94 11.74
N ASN A 285 13.98 -8.44 12.95
CA ASN A 285 14.86 -9.44 13.57
C ASN A 285 14.74 -10.81 12.89
N SER A 286 13.60 -11.13 12.29
CA SER A 286 13.40 -12.38 11.55
C SER A 286 14.00 -12.38 10.14
N LEU A 287 14.35 -11.20 9.60
CA LEU A 287 14.93 -11.03 8.27
C LEU A 287 16.45 -10.82 8.27
N LYS A 288 17.06 -10.73 9.45
CA LYS A 288 18.52 -10.73 9.65
C LYS A 288 19.05 -12.17 9.74
#